data_882088051171322151b767462cbba992
#
_entry.id   882088051171322151b767462cbba992
#
_cell.length_a   1.000
_cell.length_b   1.000
_cell.length_c   1.000
_cell.angle_alpha   90.00
_cell.angle_beta   90.00
_cell.angle_gamma   90.00
#
_symmetry.space_group_name_H-M   'P 1'
#
loop_
_entity.id
_entity.type
_entity.pdbx_description
1 polymer ?
#
loop_
_entity_poly.entity_id
_entity_poly.type
_entity_poly.pdbx_seq_one_letter_code
_entity_poly.pdbx_strand_id
1 'polypeptide(L)'
;MSTYQETLDYLYAKLPMYNRIGAAAIKNNLDNTLAICAFLDHPEKKYPCIHIAGTNGKGSSSHMLASIFQAAGYKTGLYTSPHLYDFRERIKVHGQMCPEAFVTSFTNKVKPIIETIEPSFFEITVGMAFEYFEQEQCDIAIIETGLGGRLDSTNVIQPILSLITNIGWDHMALLGNTLPAIAGEKAGIIKDNTPIVISEVIPETRDVFEQVALSKNAPIYFAEDFLQFKSFTNHWTTAHFEYDQISVDCDLPGKYQYKNIRGVLQCVHLLKAMGWKLNDAEVSRGLQQIKSSTGLMGRWECIQESPKMFLDVAHNEHGMHALLDQLATLSYKQLHIITGMVKDKDVDTVLGLLPKDALFYFSNAHIPRAMPASEVAEKAKNIGIQGTIHENVNDAIAAANKNAHPDDLIIVMGSIFLVAEVSRFS
;
A
#
# COMPACT_ATOMS: atom_id res chain seq x y z
N MET A 1 14.51 29.55 10.48
CA MET A 1 14.30 28.18 9.99
C MET A 1 12.81 27.94 9.95
N SER A 2 12.27 27.41 8.86
CA SER A 2 10.84 27.05 8.80
C SER A 2 10.54 25.92 9.78
N THR A 3 9.35 25.96 10.38
CA THR A 3 8.85 24.84 11.19
C THR A 3 8.52 23.64 10.29
N TYR A 4 8.33 22.47 10.88
CA TYR A 4 7.88 21.28 10.13
C TYR A 4 6.54 21.53 9.44
N GLN A 5 5.57 22.15 10.13
CA GLN A 5 4.27 22.46 9.54
C GLN A 5 4.38 23.44 8.35
N GLU A 6 5.14 24.52 8.49
CA GLU A 6 5.40 25.43 7.36
C GLU A 6 6.09 24.74 6.18
N THR A 7 6.92 23.73 6.45
CA THR A 7 7.56 22.90 5.42
C THR A 7 6.55 22.03 4.69
N LEU A 8 5.65 21.37 5.42
CA LEU A 8 4.56 20.59 4.81
C LEU A 8 3.63 21.48 3.99
N ASP A 9 3.25 22.63 4.53
CA ASP A 9 2.39 23.59 3.83
C ASP A 9 3.03 24.07 2.52
N TYR A 10 4.35 24.33 2.53
CA TYR A 10 5.10 24.64 1.32
C TYR A 10 5.07 23.50 0.31
N LEU A 11 5.40 22.26 0.73
CA LEU A 11 5.37 21.09 -0.15
C LEU A 11 3.98 20.85 -0.75
N TYR A 12 2.92 20.97 0.06
CA TYR A 12 1.56 20.77 -0.38
C TYR A 12 1.03 21.90 -1.26
N ALA A 13 1.44 23.12 -1.04
CA ALA A 13 0.99 24.26 -1.84
C ALA A 13 1.75 24.36 -3.18
N LYS A 14 3.07 24.12 -3.16
CA LYS A 14 3.95 24.34 -4.30
C LYS A 14 3.97 23.19 -5.30
N LEU A 15 3.85 21.93 -4.82
CA LEU A 15 4.06 20.76 -5.66
C LEU A 15 2.75 20.13 -6.13
N PRO A 16 2.62 19.78 -7.44
CA PRO A 16 1.47 19.04 -7.94
C PRO A 16 1.33 17.70 -7.22
N MET A 17 0.12 17.42 -6.68
CA MET A 17 -0.17 16.19 -5.95
C MET A 17 -1.30 15.41 -6.62
N TYR A 18 -1.10 14.11 -6.84
CA TYR A 18 -2.14 13.23 -7.38
C TYR A 18 -3.43 13.28 -6.54
N ASN A 19 -3.31 13.34 -5.23
CA ASN A 19 -4.46 13.38 -4.31
C ASN A 19 -5.32 14.65 -4.47
N ARG A 20 -4.77 15.73 -5.03
CA ARG A 20 -5.47 17.02 -5.24
C ARG A 20 -5.98 17.19 -6.65
N ILE A 21 -5.13 16.92 -7.65
CA ILE A 21 -5.42 17.25 -9.05
C ILE A 21 -5.45 16.03 -9.98
N GLY A 22 -5.37 14.81 -9.42
CA GLY A 22 -5.45 13.56 -10.17
C GLY A 22 -4.32 13.38 -11.17
N ALA A 23 -4.64 12.85 -12.35
CA ALA A 23 -3.68 12.51 -13.41
C ALA A 23 -2.80 13.68 -13.87
N ALA A 24 -3.27 14.92 -13.75
CA ALA A 24 -2.50 16.12 -14.13
C ALA A 24 -1.21 16.31 -13.30
N ALA A 25 -1.10 15.68 -12.12
CA ALA A 25 0.10 15.71 -11.31
C ALA A 25 1.21 14.75 -11.77
N ILE A 26 0.89 13.82 -12.70
CA ILE A 26 1.82 12.77 -13.13
C ILE A 26 2.65 13.29 -14.29
N LYS A 27 3.96 13.14 -14.19
CA LYS A 27 4.89 13.37 -15.29
C LYS A 27 5.05 12.07 -16.11
N ASN A 28 5.10 12.21 -17.44
CA ASN A 28 5.20 11.05 -18.35
C ASN A 28 6.67 10.67 -18.65
N ASN A 29 7.60 11.02 -17.78
CA ASN A 29 9.02 10.67 -17.88
C ASN A 29 9.64 10.63 -16.48
N LEU A 30 10.91 10.26 -16.40
CA LEU A 30 11.70 10.18 -15.17
C LEU A 30 12.73 11.33 -15.03
N ASP A 31 12.70 12.32 -15.92
CA ASP A 31 13.75 13.34 -16.04
C ASP A 31 13.91 14.13 -14.74
N ASN A 32 12.79 14.53 -14.14
CA ASN A 32 12.82 15.26 -12.87
C ASN A 32 13.42 14.41 -11.74
N THR A 33 13.03 13.15 -11.64
CA THR A 33 13.55 12.26 -10.59
C THR A 33 15.05 12.01 -10.80
N LEU A 34 15.49 11.81 -12.03
CA LEU A 34 16.92 11.68 -12.37
C LEU A 34 17.70 12.94 -12.03
N ALA A 35 17.14 14.14 -12.31
CA ALA A 35 17.76 15.42 -11.96
C ALA A 35 17.84 15.61 -10.44
N ILE A 36 16.81 15.21 -9.68
CA ILE A 36 16.82 15.23 -8.21
C ILE A 36 17.90 14.27 -7.70
N CYS A 37 17.97 13.04 -8.20
CA CYS A 37 18.99 12.07 -7.81
C CYS A 37 20.41 12.60 -8.10
N ALA A 38 20.64 13.21 -9.27
CA ALA A 38 21.92 13.81 -9.62
C ALA A 38 22.27 14.99 -8.70
N PHE A 39 21.30 15.84 -8.36
CA PHE A 39 21.50 16.95 -7.41
C PHE A 39 21.87 16.45 -6.01
N LEU A 40 21.39 15.28 -5.62
CA LEU A 40 21.62 14.63 -4.32
C LEU A 40 22.87 13.71 -4.31
N ASP A 41 23.66 13.68 -5.38
CA ASP A 41 24.83 12.79 -5.55
C ASP A 41 24.45 11.30 -5.58
N HIS A 42 23.35 10.97 -6.27
CA HIS A 42 22.89 9.61 -6.55
C HIS A 42 22.72 8.69 -5.32
N PRO A 43 21.94 9.11 -4.29
CA PRO A 43 21.72 8.29 -3.09
C PRO A 43 21.08 6.95 -3.41
N GLU A 44 20.28 6.87 -4.47
CA GLU A 44 19.59 5.66 -4.93
C GLU A 44 20.52 4.51 -5.33
N LYS A 45 21.82 4.79 -5.50
CA LYS A 45 22.86 3.80 -5.89
C LYS A 45 23.71 3.31 -4.73
N LYS A 46 23.54 3.88 -3.53
CA LYS A 46 24.50 3.71 -2.42
C LYS A 46 24.15 2.56 -1.45
N TYR A 47 23.02 1.89 -1.65
CA TYR A 47 22.59 0.74 -0.86
C TYR A 47 21.75 -0.22 -1.73
N PRO A 48 21.72 -1.53 -1.39
CA PRO A 48 20.87 -2.49 -2.08
C PRO A 48 19.40 -2.23 -1.79
N CYS A 49 18.53 -2.52 -2.77
CA CYS A 49 17.09 -2.34 -2.59
C CYS A 49 16.26 -3.46 -3.25
N ILE A 50 15.03 -3.64 -2.77
CA ILE A 50 13.99 -4.48 -3.38
C ILE A 50 12.90 -3.57 -3.88
N HIS A 51 12.45 -3.75 -5.13
CA HIS A 51 11.45 -2.92 -5.77
C HIS A 51 10.12 -3.66 -5.86
N ILE A 52 9.02 -3.04 -5.41
CA ILE A 52 7.72 -3.70 -5.31
C ILE A 52 6.66 -2.92 -6.08
N ALA A 53 6.03 -3.58 -7.07
CA ALA A 53 4.87 -3.07 -7.80
C ALA A 53 3.66 -4.00 -7.64
N GLY A 54 2.51 -3.55 -8.13
CA GLY A 54 1.25 -4.31 -8.12
C GLY A 54 0.03 -3.41 -8.09
N THR A 55 -1.15 -3.97 -8.24
CA THR A 55 -2.40 -3.23 -8.03
C THR A 55 -2.69 -3.15 -6.53
N ASN A 56 -2.89 -4.28 -5.88
CA ASN A 56 -3.10 -4.42 -4.45
C ASN A 56 -1.94 -5.21 -3.82
N GLY A 57 -1.80 -5.16 -2.49
CA GLY A 57 -0.80 -5.95 -1.76
C GLY A 57 0.60 -5.35 -1.69
N LYS A 58 0.93 -4.30 -2.47
CA LYS A 58 2.27 -3.65 -2.44
C LYS A 58 2.71 -3.29 -1.03
N GLY A 59 1.94 -2.44 -0.33
CA GLY A 59 2.26 -2.02 1.03
C GLY A 59 2.39 -3.19 2.00
N SER A 60 1.46 -4.17 1.97
CA SER A 60 1.55 -5.37 2.81
C SER A 60 2.84 -6.15 2.56
N SER A 61 3.18 -6.42 1.29
CA SER A 61 4.41 -7.14 0.93
C SER A 61 5.67 -6.35 1.28
N SER A 62 5.65 -5.02 1.12
CA SER A 62 6.75 -4.13 1.52
C SER A 62 7.00 -4.18 3.02
N HIS A 63 5.94 -4.10 3.82
CA HIS A 63 6.03 -4.18 5.27
C HIS A 63 6.43 -5.58 5.75
N MET A 64 5.95 -6.67 5.11
CA MET A 64 6.38 -8.04 5.39
C MET A 64 7.89 -8.22 5.19
N LEU A 65 8.43 -7.80 4.03
CA LEU A 65 9.86 -7.88 3.76
C LEU A 65 10.67 -7.01 4.73
N ALA A 66 10.23 -5.76 4.97
CA ALA A 66 10.90 -4.89 5.93
C ALA A 66 10.95 -5.50 7.34
N SER A 67 9.83 -6.07 7.82
CA SER A 67 9.75 -6.73 9.11
C SER A 67 10.68 -7.95 9.20
N ILE A 68 10.77 -8.76 8.14
CA ILE A 68 11.67 -9.92 8.10
C ILE A 68 13.13 -9.48 8.17
N PHE A 69 13.54 -8.46 7.39
CA PHE A 69 14.90 -7.94 7.45
C PHE A 69 15.24 -7.33 8.81
N GLN A 70 14.30 -6.58 9.42
CA GLN A 70 14.47 -6.05 10.78
C GLN A 70 14.61 -7.18 11.81
N ALA A 71 13.78 -8.23 11.71
CA ALA A 71 13.86 -9.39 12.60
C ALA A 71 15.21 -10.13 12.47
N ALA A 72 15.84 -10.08 11.29
CA ALA A 72 17.17 -10.61 11.03
C ALA A 72 18.32 -9.65 11.42
N GLY A 73 18.00 -8.48 11.97
CA GLY A 73 18.97 -7.51 12.47
C GLY A 73 19.52 -6.53 11.44
N TYR A 74 18.99 -6.50 10.21
CA TYR A 74 19.40 -5.53 9.20
C TYR A 74 18.77 -4.16 9.43
N LYS A 75 19.55 -3.08 9.31
CA LYS A 75 19.01 -1.71 9.29
C LYS A 75 18.26 -1.47 7.98
N THR A 76 16.95 -1.52 8.06
CA THR A 76 16.05 -1.61 6.91
C THR A 76 15.34 -0.30 6.64
N GLY A 77 15.56 0.27 5.45
CA GLY A 77 14.76 1.37 4.90
C GLY A 77 13.45 0.85 4.33
N LEU A 78 12.37 1.61 4.49
CA LEU A 78 11.05 1.30 3.94
C LEU A 78 10.43 2.58 3.36
N TYR A 79 10.18 2.56 2.05
CA TYR A 79 9.40 3.58 1.35
C TYR A 79 8.05 3.03 0.92
N THR A 80 6.96 3.66 1.37
CA THR A 80 5.59 3.27 1.03
C THR A 80 4.72 4.49 0.74
N SER A 81 3.63 4.29 -0.02
CA SER A 81 2.69 5.36 -0.33
C SER A 81 1.27 4.85 -0.62
N PRO A 82 0.24 5.67 -0.37
CA PRO A 82 0.28 6.95 0.35
C PRO A 82 0.43 6.76 1.87
N HIS A 83 0.63 7.84 2.62
CA HIS A 83 0.52 7.85 4.08
C HIS A 83 -0.94 7.91 4.53
N LEU A 84 -1.21 7.56 5.77
CA LEU A 84 -2.54 7.62 6.37
C LEU A 84 -2.70 8.89 7.22
N TYR A 85 -1.92 9.08 8.25
CA TYR A 85 -2.01 10.21 9.19
C TYR A 85 -0.85 11.19 9.09
N ASP A 86 0.38 10.70 9.03
CA ASP A 86 1.59 11.51 9.06
C ASP A 86 2.38 11.33 7.75
N PHE A 87 2.81 12.44 7.15
CA PHE A 87 3.64 12.42 5.95
C PHE A 87 4.83 11.46 6.06
N ARG A 88 5.46 11.42 7.25
CA ARG A 88 6.67 10.63 7.54
C ARG A 88 6.45 9.12 7.53
N GLU A 89 5.19 8.65 7.55
CA GLU A 89 4.87 7.22 7.35
C GLU A 89 5.44 6.66 6.05
N ARG A 90 5.65 7.54 5.05
CA ARG A 90 6.22 7.17 3.76
C ARG A 90 7.68 6.76 3.83
N ILE A 91 8.43 7.24 4.83
CA ILE A 91 9.88 7.11 4.93
C ILE A 91 10.23 6.63 6.33
N LYS A 92 10.55 5.36 6.45
CA LYS A 92 10.89 4.74 7.74
C LYS A 92 12.25 4.05 7.65
N VAL A 93 13.00 4.07 8.73
CA VAL A 93 14.19 3.25 8.92
C VAL A 93 14.02 2.47 10.21
N HIS A 94 14.18 1.16 10.13
CA HIS A 94 14.00 0.25 11.25
C HIS A 94 12.69 0.48 12.02
N GLY A 95 11.59 0.68 11.27
CA GLY A 95 10.24 0.93 11.78
C GLY A 95 9.97 2.36 12.27
N GLN A 96 11.00 3.20 12.41
CA GLN A 96 10.86 4.59 12.87
C GLN A 96 10.70 5.55 11.70
N MET A 97 9.73 6.44 11.79
CA MET A 97 9.54 7.52 10.79
C MET A 97 10.74 8.47 10.78
N CYS A 98 11.08 9.01 9.62
CA CYS A 98 12.12 10.01 9.51
C CYS A 98 11.81 11.22 10.42
N PRO A 99 12.84 11.88 11.02
CA PRO A 99 12.64 13.04 11.89
C PRO A 99 12.04 14.24 11.15
N GLU A 100 11.21 15.04 11.81
CA GLU A 100 10.69 16.31 11.26
C GLU A 100 11.80 17.26 10.84
N ALA A 101 12.87 17.30 11.63
CA ALA A 101 14.06 18.08 11.32
C ALA A 101 14.72 17.66 10.00
N PHE A 102 14.73 16.35 9.68
CA PHE A 102 15.23 15.84 8.41
C PHE A 102 14.35 16.34 7.25
N VAL A 103 13.02 16.20 7.36
CA VAL A 103 12.09 16.68 6.31
C VAL A 103 12.30 18.18 6.04
N THR A 104 12.44 18.97 7.10
CA THR A 104 12.67 20.42 7.00
C THR A 104 14.01 20.74 6.35
N SER A 105 15.10 20.09 6.77
CA SER A 105 16.44 20.32 6.22
C SER A 105 16.55 19.89 4.77
N PHE A 106 16.03 18.71 4.43
CA PHE A 106 15.96 18.22 3.06
C PHE A 106 15.19 19.17 2.15
N THR A 107 13.99 19.59 2.56
CA THR A 107 13.17 20.52 1.76
C THR A 107 13.91 21.83 1.50
N ASN A 108 14.58 22.39 2.51
CA ASN A 108 15.39 23.60 2.32
C ASN A 108 16.57 23.37 1.35
N LYS A 109 17.23 22.21 1.40
CA LYS A 109 18.31 21.82 0.50
C LYS A 109 17.85 21.75 -0.95
N VAL A 110 16.66 21.19 -1.21
CA VAL A 110 16.16 20.96 -2.58
C VAL A 110 15.33 22.12 -3.15
N LYS A 111 15.07 23.18 -2.40
CA LYS A 111 14.36 24.38 -2.92
C LYS A 111 14.89 24.89 -4.27
N PRO A 112 16.23 25.04 -4.49
CA PRO A 112 16.73 25.53 -5.76
C PRO A 112 16.36 24.64 -6.95
N ILE A 113 16.39 23.31 -6.79
CA ILE A 113 16.02 22.41 -7.86
C ILE A 113 14.50 22.36 -8.06
N ILE A 114 13.69 22.47 -6.99
CA ILE A 114 12.23 22.58 -7.09
C ILE A 114 11.84 23.77 -7.99
N GLU A 115 12.47 24.91 -7.81
CA GLU A 115 12.18 26.13 -8.58
C GLU A 115 12.62 26.00 -10.05
N THR A 116 13.60 25.16 -10.34
CA THR A 116 14.17 25.00 -11.69
C THR A 116 13.40 23.99 -12.53
N ILE A 117 13.01 22.84 -11.97
CA ILE A 117 12.44 21.73 -12.74
C ILE A 117 10.94 21.50 -12.47
N GLU A 118 10.36 22.22 -11.52
CA GLU A 118 8.94 22.12 -11.12
C GLU A 118 8.47 20.66 -10.92
N PRO A 119 9.10 19.91 -9.99
CA PRO A 119 8.79 18.50 -9.80
C PRO A 119 7.42 18.31 -9.16
N SER A 120 6.90 17.09 -9.24
CA SER A 120 5.73 16.67 -8.48
C SER A 120 6.09 16.42 -7.00
N PHE A 121 5.07 16.42 -6.16
CA PHE A 121 5.21 16.02 -4.76
C PHE A 121 5.80 14.61 -4.61
N PHE A 122 5.40 13.67 -5.49
CA PHE A 122 5.87 12.30 -5.44
C PHE A 122 7.37 12.20 -5.78
N GLU A 123 7.85 12.91 -6.82
CA GLU A 123 9.25 12.95 -7.20
C GLU A 123 10.15 13.46 -6.07
N ILE A 124 9.71 14.52 -5.37
CA ILE A 124 10.45 15.06 -4.21
C ILE A 124 10.46 14.07 -3.05
N THR A 125 9.32 13.39 -2.75
CA THR A 125 9.28 12.42 -1.64
C THR A 125 10.10 11.18 -1.91
N VAL A 126 10.22 10.74 -3.15
CA VAL A 126 11.11 9.65 -3.56
C VAL A 126 12.58 10.03 -3.35
N GLY A 127 12.99 11.22 -3.82
CA GLY A 127 14.35 11.73 -3.58
C GLY A 127 14.68 11.89 -2.09
N MET A 128 13.69 12.36 -1.30
CA MET A 128 13.81 12.47 0.17
C MET A 128 14.05 11.09 0.82
N ALA A 129 13.32 10.07 0.39
CA ALA A 129 13.49 8.72 0.91
C ALA A 129 14.89 8.17 0.58
N PHE A 130 15.34 8.35 -0.66
CA PHE A 130 16.65 7.88 -1.09
C PHE A 130 17.79 8.52 -0.29
N GLU A 131 17.76 9.84 -0.08
CA GLU A 131 18.76 10.52 0.74
C GLU A 131 18.70 10.09 2.20
N TYR A 132 17.50 9.89 2.77
CA TYR A 132 17.38 9.45 4.15
C TYR A 132 17.97 8.06 4.37
N PHE A 133 17.72 7.11 3.47
CA PHE A 133 18.26 5.75 3.57
C PHE A 133 19.79 5.71 3.44
N GLU A 134 20.37 6.58 2.62
CA GLU A 134 21.82 6.76 2.55
C GLU A 134 22.38 7.33 3.86
N GLN A 135 21.81 8.45 4.35
CA GLN A 135 22.27 9.10 5.59
C GLN A 135 22.20 8.15 6.79
N GLU A 136 21.15 7.32 6.83
CA GLU A 136 20.98 6.30 7.86
C GLU A 136 21.83 5.05 7.63
N GLN A 137 22.57 4.95 6.53
CA GLN A 137 23.39 3.79 6.19
C GLN A 137 22.57 2.48 6.24
N CYS A 138 21.45 2.45 5.57
CA CYS A 138 20.61 1.26 5.51
C CYS A 138 21.35 0.09 4.85
N ASP A 139 21.26 -1.09 5.46
CA ASP A 139 21.80 -2.34 4.87
C ASP A 139 20.99 -2.74 3.65
N ILE A 140 19.70 -2.43 3.64
CA ILE A 140 18.76 -2.67 2.54
C ILE A 140 17.59 -1.70 2.61
N ALA A 141 17.01 -1.35 1.44
CA ALA A 141 15.78 -0.58 1.36
C ALA A 141 14.69 -1.35 0.60
N ILE A 142 13.46 -1.32 1.12
CA ILE A 142 12.26 -1.85 0.48
C ILE A 142 11.51 -0.68 -0.11
N ILE A 143 11.34 -0.64 -1.45
CA ILE A 143 10.80 0.49 -2.19
C ILE A 143 9.51 0.09 -2.88
N GLU A 144 8.40 0.67 -2.44
CA GLU A 144 7.08 0.51 -3.07
C GLU A 144 6.89 1.53 -4.19
N THR A 145 6.41 1.09 -5.38
CA THR A 145 5.96 2.01 -6.44
C THR A 145 4.70 2.77 -6.02
N GLY A 146 4.61 4.03 -6.40
CA GLY A 146 3.38 4.81 -6.19
C GLY A 146 2.27 4.39 -7.15
N LEU A 147 2.58 4.34 -8.46
CA LEU A 147 1.62 4.02 -9.51
C LEU A 147 2.29 3.35 -10.72
N GLY A 148 1.69 2.26 -11.20
CA GLY A 148 2.22 1.54 -12.36
C GLY A 148 3.56 0.87 -12.05
N GLY A 149 4.60 1.31 -12.70
CA GLY A 149 5.98 0.82 -12.53
C GLY A 149 6.94 1.50 -13.52
N ARG A 150 6.70 1.39 -14.83
CA ARG A 150 7.60 1.85 -15.90
C ARG A 150 8.02 3.32 -15.77
N LEU A 151 7.07 4.20 -15.49
CA LEU A 151 7.26 5.66 -15.34
C LEU A 151 7.07 6.12 -13.89
N ASP A 152 7.07 5.19 -12.93
CA ASP A 152 7.04 5.55 -11.52
C ASP A 152 8.38 6.17 -11.10
N SER A 153 8.34 7.25 -10.31
CA SER A 153 9.56 7.95 -9.88
C SER A 153 10.53 7.04 -9.13
N THR A 154 10.04 5.96 -8.49
CA THR A 154 10.91 4.98 -7.84
C THR A 154 11.72 4.14 -8.84
N ASN A 155 11.31 4.10 -10.12
CA ASN A 155 11.92 3.21 -11.13
C ASN A 155 13.29 3.66 -11.66
N VAL A 156 13.90 4.67 -11.03
CA VAL A 156 15.30 5.07 -11.27
C VAL A 156 16.32 4.17 -10.57
N ILE A 157 15.88 3.30 -9.65
CA ILE A 157 16.73 2.38 -8.90
C ILE A 157 17.15 1.16 -9.72
N GLN A 158 18.25 0.52 -9.31
CA GLN A 158 18.67 -0.81 -9.75
C GLN A 158 18.54 -1.78 -8.58
N PRO A 159 17.38 -2.48 -8.44
CA PRO A 159 17.15 -3.38 -7.31
C PRO A 159 17.94 -4.68 -7.45
N ILE A 160 18.18 -5.36 -6.33
CA ILE A 160 18.74 -6.73 -6.30
C ILE A 160 17.67 -7.79 -6.59
N LEU A 161 16.39 -7.44 -6.37
CA LEU A 161 15.22 -8.27 -6.59
C LEU A 161 14.01 -7.39 -6.81
N SER A 162 13.11 -7.76 -7.72
CA SER A 162 11.82 -7.11 -7.87
C SER A 162 10.66 -8.06 -7.53
N LEU A 163 9.52 -7.49 -7.09
CA LEU A 163 8.30 -8.23 -6.77
C LEU A 163 7.10 -7.52 -7.41
N ILE A 164 6.28 -8.24 -8.17
CA ILE A 164 4.95 -7.79 -8.59
C ILE A 164 3.90 -8.60 -7.83
N THR A 165 3.06 -7.92 -7.04
CA THR A 165 2.11 -8.60 -6.14
C THR A 165 0.93 -9.18 -6.90
N ASN A 166 0.22 -8.36 -7.67
CA ASN A 166 -0.87 -8.79 -8.54
C ASN A 166 -1.20 -7.75 -9.61
N ILE A 167 -2.07 -8.16 -10.54
CA ILE A 167 -2.67 -7.29 -11.54
C ILE A 167 -4.19 -7.28 -11.32
N GLY A 168 -4.77 -6.10 -11.36
CA GLY A 168 -6.21 -5.88 -11.28
C GLY A 168 -6.60 -4.53 -11.88
N TRP A 169 -7.88 -4.33 -12.07
CA TRP A 169 -8.45 -3.10 -12.61
C TRP A 169 -8.28 -1.96 -11.59
N ASP A 170 -7.40 -1.02 -11.90
CA ASP A 170 -7.25 0.25 -11.19
C ASP A 170 -6.52 1.24 -12.08
N HIS A 171 -6.78 2.54 -11.88
CA HIS A 171 -6.14 3.64 -12.62
C HIS A 171 -6.16 3.48 -14.15
N MET A 172 -7.24 2.92 -14.72
CA MET A 172 -7.34 2.57 -16.13
C MET A 172 -7.07 3.75 -17.09
N ALA A 173 -7.43 4.96 -16.69
CA ALA A 173 -7.14 6.17 -17.48
C ALA A 173 -5.64 6.45 -17.67
N LEU A 174 -4.78 5.85 -16.86
CA LEU A 174 -3.33 6.05 -16.86
C LEU A 174 -2.55 4.80 -17.28
N LEU A 175 -3.00 3.63 -16.83
CA LEU A 175 -2.28 2.37 -17.00
C LEU A 175 -2.81 1.53 -18.18
N GLY A 176 -3.91 2.00 -18.81
CA GLY A 176 -4.57 1.28 -19.90
C GLY A 176 -5.84 0.55 -19.47
N ASN A 177 -6.63 0.18 -20.47
CA ASN A 177 -7.97 -0.40 -20.33
C ASN A 177 -8.01 -1.92 -20.55
N THR A 178 -6.88 -2.60 -20.39
CA THR A 178 -6.77 -4.06 -20.43
C THR A 178 -5.80 -4.56 -19.35
N LEU A 179 -6.02 -5.75 -18.82
CA LEU A 179 -5.11 -6.34 -17.84
C LEU A 179 -3.68 -6.52 -18.37
N PRO A 180 -3.45 -6.93 -19.63
CA PRO A 180 -2.11 -6.94 -20.22
C PRO A 180 -1.44 -5.56 -20.30
N ALA A 181 -2.19 -4.48 -20.59
CA ALA A 181 -1.62 -3.12 -20.58
C ALA A 181 -1.18 -2.71 -19.18
N ILE A 182 -2.03 -2.93 -18.17
CA ILE A 182 -1.70 -2.67 -16.75
C ILE A 182 -0.49 -3.51 -16.32
N ALA A 183 -0.42 -4.78 -16.74
CA ALA A 183 0.72 -5.66 -16.47
C ALA A 183 2.01 -5.11 -17.12
N GLY A 184 1.95 -4.62 -18.36
CA GLY A 184 3.08 -4.00 -19.06
C GLY A 184 3.65 -2.79 -18.32
N GLU A 185 2.79 -1.90 -17.80
CA GLU A 185 3.23 -0.76 -16.98
C GLU A 185 3.93 -1.21 -15.69
N LYS A 186 3.41 -2.24 -15.01
CA LYS A 186 4.04 -2.77 -13.80
C LYS A 186 5.30 -3.58 -14.10
N ALA A 187 5.34 -4.31 -15.21
CA ALA A 187 6.53 -5.02 -15.69
C ALA A 187 7.72 -4.09 -15.97
N GLY A 188 7.49 -2.78 -16.09
CA GLY A 188 8.55 -1.78 -16.20
C GLY A 188 9.53 -1.73 -15.03
N ILE A 189 9.24 -2.38 -13.88
CA ILE A 189 10.20 -2.54 -12.78
C ILE A 189 11.15 -3.73 -12.98
N ILE A 190 10.95 -4.55 -14.01
CA ILE A 190 11.87 -5.65 -14.35
C ILE A 190 13.14 -5.04 -14.94
N LYS A 191 14.28 -5.31 -14.31
CA LYS A 191 15.58 -4.74 -14.69
C LYS A 191 16.48 -5.81 -15.30
N ASP A 192 17.48 -5.34 -16.06
CA ASP A 192 18.43 -6.23 -16.74
C ASP A 192 19.13 -7.15 -15.73
N ASN A 193 19.14 -8.45 -15.99
CA ASN A 193 19.75 -9.50 -15.18
C ASN A 193 19.30 -9.56 -13.71
N THR A 194 18.16 -8.94 -13.37
CA THR A 194 17.65 -8.87 -12.00
C THR A 194 16.47 -9.83 -11.84
N PRO A 195 16.46 -10.73 -10.85
CA PRO A 195 15.35 -11.63 -10.64
C PRO A 195 14.06 -10.88 -10.28
N ILE A 196 12.95 -11.40 -10.84
CA ILE A 196 11.60 -10.90 -10.60
C ILE A 196 10.70 -12.01 -10.08
N VAL A 197 9.96 -11.72 -9.02
CA VAL A 197 8.91 -12.59 -8.46
C VAL A 197 7.55 -12.05 -8.86
N ILE A 198 6.66 -12.90 -9.36
CA ILE A 198 5.24 -12.62 -9.58
C ILE A 198 4.44 -13.39 -8.52
N SER A 199 3.82 -12.67 -7.59
CA SER A 199 3.11 -13.26 -6.45
C SER A 199 1.83 -13.98 -6.87
N GLU A 200 1.02 -13.30 -7.69
CA GLU A 200 -0.22 -13.81 -8.26
C GLU A 200 -0.18 -13.58 -9.77
N VAL A 201 -0.44 -14.62 -10.54
CA VAL A 201 -0.53 -14.53 -11.98
C VAL A 201 -1.93 -14.90 -12.45
N ILE A 202 -2.46 -14.12 -13.38
CA ILE A 202 -3.67 -14.44 -14.12
C ILE A 202 -3.29 -14.77 -15.57
N PRO A 203 -3.99 -15.70 -16.23
CA PRO A 203 -3.59 -16.20 -17.56
C PRO A 203 -3.31 -15.10 -18.58
N GLU A 204 -4.12 -14.04 -18.58
CA GLU A 204 -4.02 -12.92 -19.54
C GLU A 204 -2.77 -12.07 -19.38
N THR A 205 -2.05 -12.17 -18.25
CA THR A 205 -0.87 -11.33 -17.97
C THR A 205 0.45 -12.09 -17.94
N ARG A 206 0.41 -13.41 -17.92
CA ARG A 206 1.60 -14.27 -17.83
C ARG A 206 2.60 -13.99 -18.95
N ASP A 207 2.13 -14.02 -20.18
CA ASP A 207 2.96 -13.81 -21.37
C ASP A 207 3.64 -12.43 -21.36
N VAL A 208 2.97 -11.39 -20.84
CA VAL A 208 3.56 -10.05 -20.72
C VAL A 208 4.78 -10.08 -19.82
N PHE A 209 4.70 -10.72 -18.65
CA PHE A 209 5.82 -10.82 -17.73
C PHE A 209 6.96 -11.66 -18.29
N GLU A 210 6.66 -12.80 -18.92
CA GLU A 210 7.66 -13.68 -19.53
C GLU A 210 8.41 -12.97 -20.67
N GLN A 211 7.70 -12.24 -21.54
CA GLN A 211 8.31 -11.48 -22.64
C GLN A 211 9.22 -10.36 -22.13
N VAL A 212 8.77 -9.58 -21.15
CA VAL A 212 9.58 -8.49 -20.58
C VAL A 212 10.80 -9.07 -19.86
N ALA A 213 10.62 -10.11 -19.05
CA ALA A 213 11.73 -10.77 -18.35
C ALA A 213 12.77 -11.35 -19.34
N LEU A 214 12.31 -11.99 -20.41
CA LEU A 214 13.19 -12.49 -21.48
C LEU A 214 13.99 -11.35 -22.14
N SER A 215 13.33 -10.24 -22.47
CA SER A 215 13.97 -9.08 -23.09
C SER A 215 15.04 -8.42 -22.19
N LYS A 216 14.93 -8.62 -20.88
CA LYS A 216 15.82 -8.10 -19.85
C LYS A 216 16.83 -9.15 -19.33
N ASN A 217 16.83 -10.35 -19.90
CA ASN A 217 17.60 -11.48 -19.36
C ASN A 217 17.40 -11.64 -17.84
N ALA A 218 16.18 -11.35 -17.36
CA ALA A 218 15.80 -11.39 -15.95
C ALA A 218 15.24 -12.76 -15.59
N PRO A 219 15.79 -13.46 -14.58
CA PRO A 219 15.19 -14.68 -14.07
C PRO A 219 13.79 -14.38 -13.50
N ILE A 220 12.76 -15.05 -14.02
CA ILE A 220 11.37 -14.87 -13.57
C ILE A 220 10.92 -16.07 -12.74
N TYR A 221 10.23 -15.79 -11.63
CA TYR A 221 9.70 -16.77 -10.69
C TYR A 221 8.23 -16.49 -10.40
N PHE A 222 7.38 -17.47 -10.68
CA PHE A 222 5.98 -17.43 -10.30
C PHE A 222 5.82 -18.07 -8.92
N ALA A 223 5.42 -17.31 -7.93
CA ALA A 223 5.34 -17.79 -6.55
C ALA A 223 4.30 -18.92 -6.38
N GLU A 224 3.35 -19.04 -7.31
CA GLU A 224 2.39 -20.16 -7.37
C GLU A 224 3.05 -21.50 -7.66
N ASP A 225 4.16 -21.49 -8.41
CA ASP A 225 4.92 -22.71 -8.69
C ASP A 225 5.82 -23.10 -7.51
N PHE A 226 6.07 -22.15 -6.57
CA PHE A 226 6.92 -22.37 -5.41
C PHE A 226 6.17 -22.94 -4.21
N LEU A 227 5.00 -22.35 -3.86
CA LEU A 227 4.19 -22.76 -2.72
C LEU A 227 2.71 -22.82 -3.09
N GLN A 228 2.08 -23.96 -2.79
CA GLN A 228 0.64 -24.15 -2.98
C GLN A 228 -0.13 -23.87 -1.68
N PHE A 229 -1.05 -22.93 -1.74
CA PHE A 229 -1.91 -22.61 -0.61
C PHE A 229 -2.90 -23.76 -0.34
N LYS A 230 -3.07 -24.14 0.93
CA LYS A 230 -3.97 -25.21 1.38
C LYS A 230 -5.15 -24.70 2.21
N SER A 231 -4.86 -24.00 3.28
CA SER A 231 -5.90 -23.58 4.21
C SER A 231 -5.54 -22.30 4.96
N PHE A 232 -6.53 -21.72 5.60
CA PHE A 232 -6.45 -20.48 6.35
C PHE A 232 -7.33 -20.58 7.60
N THR A 233 -6.79 -20.11 8.73
CA THR A 233 -7.53 -19.94 9.98
C THR A 233 -7.39 -18.51 10.47
N ASN A 234 -8.52 -17.85 10.71
CA ASN A 234 -8.57 -16.46 11.13
C ASN A 234 -8.82 -16.34 12.64
N HIS A 235 -8.05 -15.48 13.30
CA HIS A 235 -8.13 -15.14 14.72
C HIS A 235 -8.35 -13.64 14.96
N TRP A 236 -9.16 -12.97 14.11
CA TRP A 236 -9.48 -11.53 14.16
C TRP A 236 -8.27 -10.62 13.88
N THR A 237 -7.23 -10.68 14.67
CA THR A 237 -6.04 -9.81 14.57
C THR A 237 -4.80 -10.54 14.07
N THR A 238 -4.85 -11.88 14.02
CA THR A 238 -3.81 -12.76 13.48
C THR A 238 -4.43 -13.83 12.60
N ALA A 239 -3.64 -14.46 11.77
CA ALA A 239 -4.06 -15.60 10.95
C ALA A 239 -2.97 -16.63 10.81
N HIS A 240 -3.39 -17.88 10.63
CA HIS A 240 -2.55 -19.02 10.29
C HIS A 240 -2.78 -19.42 8.86
N PHE A 241 -1.72 -19.52 8.06
CA PHE A 241 -1.74 -19.89 6.66
C PHE A 241 -0.97 -21.19 6.45
N GLU A 242 -1.65 -22.19 5.88
CA GLU A 242 -1.06 -23.47 5.51
C GLU A 242 -0.71 -23.51 4.03
N TYR A 243 0.51 -23.87 3.72
CA TYR A 243 0.98 -24.20 2.38
C TYR A 243 1.42 -25.68 2.34
N ASP A 244 1.76 -26.19 1.16
CA ASP A 244 2.15 -27.59 1.00
C ASP A 244 3.43 -27.98 1.75
N GLN A 245 4.34 -27.04 1.99
CA GLN A 245 5.64 -27.27 2.59
C GLN A 245 5.89 -26.51 3.90
N ILE A 246 5.09 -25.49 4.21
CA ILE A 246 5.32 -24.60 5.34
C ILE A 246 3.99 -24.05 5.86
N SER A 247 3.93 -23.79 7.16
CA SER A 247 2.87 -23.00 7.79
C SER A 247 3.40 -21.69 8.33
N VAL A 248 2.55 -20.66 8.33
CA VAL A 248 2.92 -19.27 8.67
C VAL A 248 1.85 -18.64 9.53
N ASP A 249 2.26 -18.15 10.72
CA ASP A 249 1.47 -17.22 11.52
C ASP A 249 1.78 -15.79 11.07
N CYS A 250 0.75 -14.96 10.93
CA CYS A 250 0.88 -13.59 10.47
C CYS A 250 -0.06 -12.66 11.25
N ASP A 251 0.42 -11.46 11.60
CA ASP A 251 -0.39 -10.43 12.26
C ASP A 251 -1.22 -9.60 11.28
N LEU A 252 -1.21 -9.96 9.98
CA LEU A 252 -2.14 -9.46 8.97
C LEU A 252 -3.19 -10.54 8.64
N PRO A 253 -4.39 -10.49 9.26
CA PRO A 253 -5.33 -11.62 9.25
C PRO A 253 -6.20 -11.71 8.00
N GLY A 254 -6.07 -10.83 7.01
CA GLY A 254 -6.83 -10.91 5.78
C GLY A 254 -6.55 -12.21 4.99
N LYS A 255 -7.59 -12.95 4.61
CA LYS A 255 -7.43 -14.19 3.81
C LYS A 255 -6.57 -13.95 2.57
N TYR A 256 -6.76 -12.83 1.88
CA TYR A 256 -5.99 -12.44 0.69
C TYR A 256 -4.47 -12.35 0.90
N GLN A 257 -4.02 -12.25 2.14
CA GLN A 257 -2.59 -12.18 2.46
C GLN A 257 -1.84 -13.47 2.08
N TYR A 258 -2.53 -14.61 1.89
CA TYR A 258 -1.86 -15.83 1.42
C TYR A 258 -1.09 -15.62 0.11
N LYS A 259 -1.61 -14.76 -0.79
CA LYS A 259 -0.96 -14.41 -2.06
C LYS A 259 0.27 -13.55 -1.81
N ASN A 260 0.17 -12.55 -0.95
CA ASN A 260 1.27 -11.65 -0.60
C ASN A 260 2.38 -12.41 0.13
N ILE A 261 2.02 -13.22 1.14
CA ILE A 261 2.97 -14.07 1.91
C ILE A 261 3.72 -15.01 0.97
N ARG A 262 3.03 -15.68 0.05
CA ARG A 262 3.64 -16.58 -0.92
C ARG A 262 4.72 -15.88 -1.77
N GLY A 263 4.41 -14.70 -2.30
CA GLY A 263 5.39 -13.88 -3.03
C GLY A 263 6.57 -13.44 -2.17
N VAL A 264 6.31 -13.03 -0.92
CA VAL A 264 7.36 -12.66 0.04
C VAL A 264 8.25 -13.85 0.38
N LEU A 265 7.69 -15.03 0.61
CA LEU A 265 8.47 -16.25 0.90
C LEU A 265 9.32 -16.68 -0.31
N GLN A 266 8.82 -16.52 -1.54
CA GLN A 266 9.63 -16.73 -2.74
C GLN A 266 10.79 -15.73 -2.82
N CYS A 267 10.54 -14.45 -2.48
CA CYS A 267 11.62 -13.44 -2.38
C CYS A 267 12.66 -13.85 -1.33
N VAL A 268 12.23 -14.26 -0.14
CA VAL A 268 13.11 -14.73 0.94
C VAL A 268 13.96 -15.93 0.48
N HIS A 269 13.35 -16.89 -0.22
CA HIS A 269 14.08 -18.03 -0.77
C HIS A 269 15.22 -17.59 -1.71
N LEU A 270 14.95 -16.67 -2.64
CA LEU A 270 15.95 -16.13 -3.56
C LEU A 270 17.02 -15.32 -2.83
N LEU A 271 16.63 -14.49 -1.86
CA LEU A 271 17.55 -13.68 -1.06
C LEU A 271 18.53 -14.57 -0.25
N LYS A 272 18.05 -15.68 0.32
CA LYS A 272 18.92 -16.68 0.96
C LYS A 272 19.94 -17.25 -0.03
N ALA A 273 19.51 -17.58 -1.25
CA ALA A 273 20.39 -18.06 -2.31
C ALA A 273 21.45 -17.01 -2.74
N MET A 274 21.13 -15.71 -2.62
CA MET A 274 22.05 -14.58 -2.85
C MET A 274 22.99 -14.31 -1.67
N GLY A 275 22.87 -15.05 -0.56
CA GLY A 275 23.75 -14.94 0.61
C GLY A 275 23.22 -14.08 1.76
N TRP A 276 21.97 -13.56 1.68
CA TRP A 276 21.34 -12.86 2.80
C TRP A 276 21.05 -13.83 3.95
N LYS A 277 21.42 -13.45 5.15
CA LYS A 277 21.23 -14.26 6.35
C LYS A 277 19.82 -14.03 6.91
N LEU A 278 18.88 -14.83 6.44
CA LEU A 278 17.47 -14.82 6.82
C LEU A 278 17.09 -16.24 7.26
N ASN A 279 17.25 -16.57 8.53
CA ASN A 279 16.86 -17.91 9.01
C ASN A 279 15.32 -18.02 9.20
N ASP A 280 14.81 -19.24 9.31
CA ASP A 280 13.37 -19.48 9.36
C ASP A 280 12.70 -18.89 10.61
N ALA A 281 13.42 -18.85 11.74
CA ALA A 281 12.92 -18.23 12.97
C ALA A 281 12.76 -16.71 12.81
N GLU A 282 13.67 -16.04 12.12
CA GLU A 282 13.61 -14.61 11.81
C GLU A 282 12.48 -14.30 10.83
N VAL A 283 12.31 -15.14 9.80
CA VAL A 283 11.20 -15.02 8.84
C VAL A 283 9.86 -15.16 9.56
N SER A 284 9.71 -16.20 10.40
CA SER A 284 8.49 -16.42 11.20
C SER A 284 8.22 -15.23 12.14
N ARG A 285 9.22 -14.79 12.90
CA ARG A 285 9.09 -13.63 13.80
C ARG A 285 8.71 -12.37 13.04
N GLY A 286 9.34 -12.12 11.89
CA GLY A 286 9.05 -10.97 11.04
C GLY A 286 7.59 -10.95 10.57
N LEU A 287 7.03 -12.09 10.17
CA LEU A 287 5.63 -12.19 9.74
C LEU A 287 4.62 -12.08 10.89
N GLN A 288 5.01 -12.42 12.11
CA GLN A 288 4.18 -12.27 13.31
C GLN A 288 4.18 -10.86 13.91
N GLN A 289 5.10 -9.98 13.49
CA GLN A 289 5.33 -8.67 14.10
C GLN A 289 5.30 -7.52 13.09
N ILE A 290 4.64 -7.67 11.94
CA ILE A 290 4.64 -6.69 10.84
C ILE A 290 4.12 -5.34 11.34
N LYS A 291 2.95 -5.33 12.01
CA LYS A 291 2.33 -4.10 12.49
C LYS A 291 3.21 -3.38 13.52
N SER A 292 3.72 -4.11 14.50
CA SER A 292 4.52 -3.53 15.59
C SER A 292 5.92 -3.10 15.14
N SER A 293 6.55 -3.84 14.22
CA SER A 293 7.91 -3.55 13.75
C SER A 293 7.97 -2.47 12.67
N THR A 294 6.89 -2.29 11.89
CA THR A 294 6.90 -1.38 10.74
C THR A 294 5.83 -0.30 10.77
N GLY A 295 4.88 -0.39 11.72
CA GLY A 295 3.78 0.56 11.85
C GLY A 295 2.83 0.55 10.64
N LEU A 296 2.48 -0.64 10.11
CA LEU A 296 1.47 -0.78 9.07
C LEU A 296 0.08 -0.52 9.64
N MET A 297 -0.66 0.39 9.00
CA MET A 297 -2.01 0.80 9.38
C MET A 297 -3.00 0.63 8.22
N GLY A 298 -4.32 0.66 8.54
CA GLY A 298 -5.40 0.65 7.55
C GLY A 298 -5.55 -0.65 6.76
N ARG A 299 -5.04 -1.76 7.26
CA ARG A 299 -5.19 -3.10 6.66
C ARG A 299 -5.78 -4.05 7.69
N TRP A 300 -7.10 -4.18 7.69
CA TRP A 300 -7.84 -4.94 8.71
C TRP A 300 -7.34 -4.59 10.11
N GLU A 301 -7.34 -3.32 10.41
CA GLU A 301 -6.79 -2.75 11.63
C GLU A 301 -7.87 -2.66 12.71
N CYS A 302 -7.74 -3.42 13.80
CA CYS A 302 -8.65 -3.34 14.94
C CYS A 302 -8.34 -2.08 15.76
N ILE A 303 -9.34 -1.22 15.93
CA ILE A 303 -9.24 0.01 16.73
C ILE A 303 -10.16 0.01 17.95
N GLN A 304 -11.07 -0.98 18.05
CA GLN A 304 -11.99 -1.15 19.17
C GLN A 304 -12.33 -2.64 19.33
N GLU A 305 -12.38 -3.14 20.55
CA GLU A 305 -12.61 -4.55 20.85
C GLU A 305 -14.09 -4.92 21.08
N SER A 306 -14.92 -3.97 21.56
CA SER A 306 -16.35 -4.23 21.84
C SER A 306 -17.21 -2.96 21.70
N PRO A 307 -18.15 -2.92 20.72
CA PRO A 307 -18.21 -3.83 19.56
C PRO A 307 -16.92 -3.78 18.78
N LYS A 308 -16.55 -4.87 18.10
CA LYS A 308 -15.31 -4.88 17.30
C LYS A 308 -15.40 -3.86 16.16
N MET A 309 -14.37 -3.02 16.04
CA MET A 309 -14.28 -2.05 14.95
C MET A 309 -12.95 -2.18 14.22
N PHE A 310 -13.05 -2.29 12.88
CA PHE A 310 -11.90 -2.42 12.01
C PHE A 310 -11.84 -1.28 10.98
N LEU A 311 -10.61 -0.87 10.67
CA LEU A 311 -10.32 0.03 9.55
C LEU A 311 -9.73 -0.77 8.39
N ASP A 312 -10.26 -0.56 7.19
CA ASP A 312 -9.67 -1.11 5.97
C ASP A 312 -9.76 -0.10 4.81
N VAL A 313 -8.67 0.06 4.08
CA VAL A 313 -8.60 1.02 2.96
C VAL A 313 -9.01 0.42 1.61
N ALA A 314 -9.70 -0.70 1.58
CA ALA A 314 -10.29 -1.27 0.36
C ALA A 314 -11.18 -0.22 -0.34
N HIS A 315 -10.93 0.00 -1.64
CA HIS A 315 -11.57 1.08 -2.41
C HIS A 315 -11.76 0.76 -3.90
N ASN A 316 -11.41 -0.44 -4.32
CA ASN A 316 -11.61 -0.93 -5.68
C ASN A 316 -12.27 -2.32 -5.64
N GLU A 317 -12.79 -2.78 -6.77
CA GLU A 317 -13.51 -4.06 -6.87
C GLU A 317 -12.72 -5.23 -6.27
N HIS A 318 -11.46 -5.39 -6.65
CA HIS A 318 -10.60 -6.47 -6.15
C HIS A 318 -10.35 -6.39 -4.63
N GLY A 319 -10.09 -5.19 -4.11
CA GLY A 319 -9.93 -4.96 -2.67
C GLY A 319 -11.23 -5.23 -1.91
N MET A 320 -12.38 -4.89 -2.51
CA MET A 320 -13.69 -5.13 -1.92
C MET A 320 -14.02 -6.63 -1.84
N HIS A 321 -13.78 -7.40 -2.90
CA HIS A 321 -13.92 -8.85 -2.85
C HIS A 321 -13.05 -9.47 -1.76
N ALA A 322 -11.79 -9.03 -1.64
CA ALA A 322 -10.90 -9.51 -0.59
C ALA A 322 -11.40 -9.21 0.83
N LEU A 323 -12.00 -8.02 1.03
CA LEU A 323 -12.62 -7.62 2.29
C LEU A 323 -13.88 -8.46 2.61
N LEU A 324 -14.75 -8.67 1.62
CA LEU A 324 -15.96 -9.48 1.79
C LEU A 324 -15.63 -10.94 2.05
N ASP A 325 -14.64 -11.50 1.37
CA ASP A 325 -14.12 -12.85 1.66
C ASP A 325 -13.61 -12.96 3.10
N GLN A 326 -12.99 -11.91 3.62
CA GLN A 326 -12.56 -11.85 5.02
C GLN A 326 -13.76 -11.81 5.97
N LEU A 327 -14.76 -10.97 5.69
CA LEU A 327 -15.99 -10.87 6.49
C LEU A 327 -16.73 -12.19 6.56
N ALA A 328 -16.78 -12.96 5.47
CA ALA A 328 -17.42 -14.27 5.41
C ALA A 328 -16.76 -15.34 6.30
N THR A 329 -15.51 -15.12 6.77
CA THR A 329 -14.82 -16.03 7.68
C THR A 329 -15.07 -15.73 9.16
N LEU A 330 -15.82 -14.69 9.47
CA LEU A 330 -16.00 -14.16 10.83
C LEU A 330 -17.43 -14.40 11.32
N SER A 331 -17.58 -14.47 12.64
CA SER A 331 -18.88 -14.61 13.30
C SER A 331 -19.23 -13.31 14.03
N TYR A 332 -20.30 -12.66 13.62
CA TYR A 332 -20.88 -11.45 14.22
C TYR A 332 -22.39 -11.48 14.06
N LYS A 333 -23.13 -10.68 14.85
CA LYS A 333 -24.60 -10.64 14.77
C LYS A 333 -25.08 -9.70 13.68
N GLN A 334 -24.59 -8.46 13.70
CA GLN A 334 -24.95 -7.41 12.74
C GLN A 334 -23.69 -6.76 12.22
N LEU A 335 -23.66 -6.46 10.91
CA LEU A 335 -22.60 -5.68 10.29
C LEU A 335 -23.03 -4.21 10.18
N HIS A 336 -22.16 -3.32 10.64
CA HIS A 336 -22.26 -1.88 10.47
C HIS A 336 -21.15 -1.42 9.52
N ILE A 337 -21.50 -0.76 8.42
CA ILE A 337 -20.57 -0.28 7.41
C ILE A 337 -20.57 1.25 7.42
N ILE A 338 -19.41 1.83 7.77
CA ILE A 338 -19.16 3.26 7.61
C ILE A 338 -18.36 3.42 6.34
N THR A 339 -18.87 4.16 5.36
CA THR A 339 -18.23 4.25 4.05
C THR A 339 -18.30 5.65 3.45
N GLY A 340 -17.24 5.99 2.69
CA GLY A 340 -17.16 7.18 1.86
C GLY A 340 -16.15 6.96 0.75
N MET A 341 -16.43 7.54 -0.42
CA MET A 341 -15.73 7.22 -1.65
C MET A 341 -15.16 8.47 -2.34
N VAL A 342 -14.31 8.27 -3.33
CA VAL A 342 -13.77 9.33 -4.17
C VAL A 342 -14.36 9.24 -5.57
N LYS A 343 -14.52 10.40 -6.25
CA LYS A 343 -15.22 10.55 -7.54
C LYS A 343 -14.59 9.79 -8.70
N ASP A 344 -13.31 9.51 -8.64
CA ASP A 344 -12.53 8.87 -9.71
C ASP A 344 -12.48 7.33 -9.62
N LYS A 345 -13.25 6.73 -8.70
CA LYS A 345 -13.39 5.28 -8.58
C LYS A 345 -14.76 4.81 -9.09
N ASP A 346 -14.84 3.54 -9.44
CA ASP A 346 -16.11 2.91 -9.84
C ASP A 346 -16.98 2.63 -8.61
N VAL A 347 -17.69 3.67 -8.19
CA VAL A 347 -18.52 3.66 -6.97
C VAL A 347 -19.69 2.70 -7.11
N ASP A 348 -20.29 2.60 -8.31
CA ASP A 348 -21.48 1.77 -8.52
C ASP A 348 -21.14 0.29 -8.42
N THR A 349 -20.02 -0.14 -8.99
CA THR A 349 -19.51 -1.52 -8.84
C THR A 349 -19.21 -1.83 -7.37
N VAL A 350 -18.50 -0.94 -6.66
CA VAL A 350 -18.14 -1.15 -5.25
C VAL A 350 -19.38 -1.25 -4.36
N LEU A 351 -20.34 -0.34 -4.51
CA LEU A 351 -21.60 -0.39 -3.75
C LEU A 351 -22.40 -1.65 -4.04
N GLY A 352 -22.40 -2.11 -5.31
CA GLY A 352 -23.11 -3.31 -5.74
C GLY A 352 -22.62 -4.60 -5.09
N LEU A 353 -21.39 -4.63 -4.61
CA LEU A 353 -20.79 -5.76 -3.92
C LEU A 353 -21.18 -5.84 -2.43
N LEU A 354 -21.59 -4.72 -1.81
CA LEU A 354 -21.81 -4.66 -0.37
C LEU A 354 -23.06 -5.45 0.08
N PRO A 355 -23.00 -6.13 1.25
CA PRO A 355 -24.13 -6.89 1.78
C PRO A 355 -25.28 -5.95 2.14
N LYS A 356 -26.47 -6.20 1.57
CA LYS A 356 -27.64 -5.31 1.71
C LYS A 356 -28.31 -5.36 3.08
N ASP A 357 -28.01 -6.35 3.88
CA ASP A 357 -28.50 -6.55 5.25
C ASP A 357 -27.64 -5.84 6.31
N ALA A 358 -26.52 -5.20 5.90
CA ALA A 358 -25.73 -4.36 6.77
C ALA A 358 -26.43 -3.01 7.08
N LEU A 359 -26.05 -2.40 8.20
CA LEU A 359 -26.46 -1.03 8.56
C LEU A 359 -25.41 -0.04 8.04
N PHE A 360 -25.85 0.91 7.22
CA PHE A 360 -24.94 1.83 6.54
C PHE A 360 -24.92 3.22 7.15
N TYR A 361 -23.71 3.79 7.23
CA TYR A 361 -23.41 5.13 7.67
C TYR A 361 -22.53 5.79 6.59
N PHE A 362 -23.15 6.67 5.78
CA PHE A 362 -22.46 7.34 4.70
C PHE A 362 -21.78 8.61 5.19
N SER A 363 -20.51 8.77 4.84
CA SER A 363 -19.74 9.97 5.15
C SER A 363 -18.81 10.31 3.98
N ASN A 364 -18.03 11.36 4.08
CA ASN A 364 -17.00 11.71 3.10
C ASN A 364 -15.77 12.29 3.78
N ALA A 365 -14.61 12.11 3.17
CA ALA A 365 -13.38 12.77 3.59
C ALA A 365 -13.41 14.26 3.20
N HIS A 366 -12.67 15.10 3.94
CA HIS A 366 -12.55 16.54 3.70
C HIS A 366 -11.49 16.87 2.63
N ILE A 367 -11.61 16.23 1.46
CA ILE A 367 -10.74 16.46 0.31
C ILE A 367 -11.55 16.80 -0.95
N PRO A 368 -11.02 17.58 -1.90
CA PRO A 368 -11.77 18.00 -3.11
C PRO A 368 -12.25 16.84 -4.00
N ARG A 369 -11.54 15.69 -3.97
CA ARG A 369 -11.89 14.48 -4.74
C ARG A 369 -12.94 13.62 -4.07
N ALA A 370 -13.29 13.87 -2.81
CA ALA A 370 -14.33 13.08 -2.14
C ALA A 370 -15.66 13.23 -2.85
N MET A 371 -16.40 12.12 -2.97
CA MET A 371 -17.80 12.14 -3.38
C MET A 371 -18.62 12.58 -2.17
N PRO A 372 -19.55 13.53 -2.30
CA PRO A 372 -20.44 13.91 -1.19
C PRO A 372 -21.19 12.70 -0.62
N ALA A 373 -21.31 12.63 0.70
CA ALA A 373 -21.99 11.50 1.36
C ALA A 373 -23.45 11.34 0.88
N SER A 374 -24.12 12.45 0.56
CA SER A 374 -25.48 12.45 -0.01
C SER A 374 -25.54 11.78 -1.40
N GLU A 375 -24.51 11.99 -2.25
CA GLU A 375 -24.44 11.37 -3.57
C GLU A 375 -24.16 9.88 -3.45
N VAL A 376 -23.26 9.45 -2.54
CA VAL A 376 -23.02 8.03 -2.25
C VAL A 376 -24.30 7.36 -1.75
N ALA A 377 -25.04 8.02 -0.83
CA ALA A 377 -26.30 7.51 -0.29
C ALA A 377 -27.40 7.40 -1.37
N GLU A 378 -27.45 8.34 -2.31
CA GLU A 378 -28.41 8.29 -3.43
C GLU A 378 -28.10 7.11 -4.37
N LYS A 379 -26.84 6.92 -4.75
CA LYS A 379 -26.40 5.76 -5.54
C LYS A 379 -26.72 4.43 -4.83
N ALA A 380 -26.42 4.35 -3.53
CA ALA A 380 -26.71 3.18 -2.71
C ALA A 380 -28.23 2.87 -2.65
N LYS A 381 -29.08 3.91 -2.51
CA LYS A 381 -30.54 3.77 -2.51
C LYS A 381 -31.07 3.18 -3.81
N ASN A 382 -30.48 3.55 -4.96
CA ASN A 382 -30.89 3.05 -6.29
C ASN A 382 -30.69 1.53 -6.45
N ILE A 383 -29.83 0.91 -5.64
CA ILE A 383 -29.56 -0.53 -5.61
C ILE A 383 -30.12 -1.23 -4.37
N GLY A 384 -30.97 -0.53 -3.59
CA GLY A 384 -31.68 -1.10 -2.44
C GLY A 384 -30.89 -1.06 -1.12
N ILE A 385 -29.82 -0.28 -1.02
CA ILE A 385 -29.07 -0.05 0.21
C ILE A 385 -29.58 1.26 0.84
N GLN A 386 -29.95 1.22 2.14
CA GLN A 386 -30.37 2.40 2.91
C GLN A 386 -29.44 2.63 4.08
N GLY A 387 -29.24 3.89 4.47
CA GLY A 387 -28.40 4.25 5.59
C GLY A 387 -28.56 5.71 5.99
N THR A 388 -27.82 6.12 7.02
CA THR A 388 -27.81 7.49 7.53
C THR A 388 -26.61 8.27 6.96
N ILE A 389 -26.78 9.57 6.79
CA ILE A 389 -25.72 10.47 6.28
C ILE A 389 -25.13 11.24 7.44
N HIS A 390 -23.82 11.34 7.50
CA HIS A 390 -23.06 12.00 8.54
C HIS A 390 -22.06 13.00 7.94
N GLU A 391 -21.85 14.12 8.61
CA GLU A 391 -20.99 15.20 8.14
C GLU A 391 -19.51 14.78 8.04
N ASN A 392 -19.05 13.97 9.01
CA ASN A 392 -17.70 13.44 9.05
C ASN A 392 -17.69 11.98 9.54
N VAL A 393 -16.58 11.29 9.38
CA VAL A 393 -16.41 9.86 9.71
C VAL A 393 -16.58 9.60 11.21
N ASN A 394 -16.16 10.53 12.08
CA ASN A 394 -16.21 10.35 13.52
C ASN A 394 -17.66 10.43 14.05
N ASP A 395 -18.51 11.27 13.44
CA ASP A 395 -19.95 11.30 13.73
C ASP A 395 -20.62 10.00 13.27
N ALA A 396 -20.22 9.46 12.11
CA ALA A 396 -20.68 8.16 11.64
C ALA A 396 -20.27 7.03 12.59
N ILE A 397 -19.03 7.03 13.11
CA ILE A 397 -18.54 6.10 14.12
C ILE A 397 -19.34 6.22 15.43
N ALA A 398 -19.61 7.43 15.90
CA ALA A 398 -20.40 7.64 17.10
C ALA A 398 -21.83 7.10 16.94
N ALA A 399 -22.46 7.31 15.78
CA ALA A 399 -23.77 6.78 15.45
C ALA A 399 -23.80 5.25 15.36
N ALA A 400 -22.78 4.65 14.71
CA ALA A 400 -22.62 3.20 14.63
C ALA A 400 -22.46 2.58 16.03
N ASN A 401 -21.58 3.14 16.86
CA ASN A 401 -21.37 2.67 18.24
C ASN A 401 -22.63 2.76 19.10
N LYS A 402 -23.45 3.80 18.92
CA LYS A 402 -24.73 3.95 19.64
C LYS A 402 -25.73 2.85 19.27
N ASN A 403 -25.70 2.39 18.04
CA ASN A 403 -26.65 1.41 17.50
C ASN A 403 -26.16 -0.04 17.64
N ALA A 404 -24.86 -0.25 17.82
CA ALA A 404 -24.25 -1.56 17.82
C ALA A 404 -24.34 -2.27 19.19
N HIS A 405 -24.52 -3.57 19.14
CA HIS A 405 -24.36 -4.49 20.27
C HIS A 405 -22.89 -4.94 20.40
N PRO A 406 -22.45 -5.43 21.59
CA PRO A 406 -21.09 -5.95 21.78
C PRO A 406 -20.65 -7.06 20.81
N ASP A 407 -21.62 -7.85 20.30
CA ASP A 407 -21.36 -8.96 19.35
C ASP A 407 -21.46 -8.52 17.87
N ASP A 408 -21.67 -7.24 17.59
CA ASP A 408 -21.72 -6.70 16.24
C ASP A 408 -20.30 -6.35 15.72
N LEU A 409 -20.21 -6.16 14.44
CA LEU A 409 -18.99 -5.76 13.76
C LEU A 409 -19.18 -4.41 13.09
N ILE A 410 -18.30 -3.46 13.37
CA ILE A 410 -18.25 -2.17 12.69
C ILE A 410 -17.03 -2.16 11.77
N ILE A 411 -17.23 -1.71 10.53
CA ILE A 411 -16.14 -1.56 9.58
C ILE A 411 -16.15 -0.15 8.97
N VAL A 412 -14.97 0.51 8.97
CA VAL A 412 -14.76 1.79 8.27
C VAL A 412 -13.94 1.52 7.02
N MET A 413 -14.51 1.84 5.84
CA MET A 413 -13.92 1.44 4.57
C MET A 413 -14.31 2.38 3.40
N GLY A 414 -13.77 2.10 2.21
CA GLY A 414 -14.16 2.75 0.95
C GLY A 414 -13.15 3.77 0.43
N SER A 415 -12.32 4.35 1.31
CA SER A 415 -11.25 5.25 0.89
C SER A 415 -10.18 5.37 1.96
N ILE A 416 -8.91 5.40 1.53
CA ILE A 416 -7.79 5.72 2.44
C ILE A 416 -7.98 7.10 3.08
N PHE A 417 -8.58 8.05 2.37
CA PHE A 417 -8.79 9.41 2.87
C PHE A 417 -9.86 9.46 3.98
N LEU A 418 -10.92 8.64 3.87
CA LEU A 418 -11.91 8.52 4.92
C LEU A 418 -11.30 7.89 6.17
N VAL A 419 -10.56 6.79 6.01
CA VAL A 419 -9.89 6.09 7.11
C VAL A 419 -8.86 6.98 7.80
N ALA A 420 -8.19 7.86 7.04
CA ALA A 420 -7.22 8.83 7.57
C ALA A 420 -7.83 9.90 8.50
N GLU A 421 -9.13 10.14 8.44
CA GLU A 421 -9.80 11.11 9.31
C GLU A 421 -10.40 10.49 10.58
N VAL A 422 -10.27 9.17 10.75
CA VAL A 422 -10.72 8.48 11.96
C VAL A 422 -9.88 8.91 13.15
N SER A 423 -10.53 9.52 14.13
CA SER A 423 -9.88 9.85 15.41
C SER A 423 -9.51 8.57 16.15
N ARG A 424 -8.24 8.39 16.47
CA ARG A 424 -7.81 7.31 17.34
C ARG A 424 -8.06 7.72 18.76
N PHE A 425 -8.89 6.98 19.46
CA PHE A 425 -9.05 7.15 20.90
C PHE A 425 -7.72 6.75 21.55
N SER A 426 -7.04 7.72 22.16
CA SER A 426 -5.84 7.56 22.96
C SER A 426 -6.16 6.86 24.28
#